data_6e4570068614e24430b4bbe15de90056
#
_entry.id   6e4570068614e24430b4bbe15de90056
#
_cell.length_a   1.000
_cell.length_b   1.000
_cell.length_c   1.000
_cell.angle_alpha   90.00
_cell.angle_beta   90.00
_cell.angle_gamma   90.00
#
_symmetry.space_group_name_H-M   'P 1'
#
loop_
_entity.id
_entity.type
_entity.pdbx_description
1 polymer ?
#
loop_
_entity_poly.entity_id
_entity_poly.type
_entity_poly.pdbx_seq_one_letter_code
_entity_poly.pdbx_strand_id
1 'polypeptide(L)'
;MNISGSTVTQRTRHHRPPPLPAVPVPPDLGMVNPMFWWVGCHGGAGISTLNRLTGLGYAYGPYWPVFPPNSRVWDVLLVCRATAAGLWAATGAVDQSRSRSGPTHVRVQGLVVVAASEKRPPKIVTERIQLLKGWVPNLWQVGWQEVLLAADDPIDIGSPPPDVAALRQSILELFRVPVR
;
A
#
# COMPACT_ATOMS: atom_id res chain seq x y z
N MET A 1 -29.61 -30.25 -43.11
CA MET A 1 -28.90 -28.99 -42.78
C MET A 1 -28.63 -28.99 -41.28
N ASN A 2 -27.39 -29.26 -40.92
CA ASN A 2 -26.98 -29.40 -39.51
C ASN A 2 -26.12 -28.17 -39.19
N ILE A 3 -26.62 -27.29 -38.32
CA ILE A 3 -25.88 -26.13 -37.84
C ILE A 3 -25.32 -26.48 -36.47
N SER A 4 -24.07 -26.93 -36.47
CA SER A 4 -23.29 -27.11 -35.23
C SER A 4 -22.95 -25.74 -34.64
N GLY A 5 -23.63 -25.38 -33.57
CA GLY A 5 -23.27 -24.21 -32.74
C GLY A 5 -22.05 -24.51 -31.89
N SER A 6 -20.88 -24.01 -32.31
CA SER A 6 -19.69 -24.01 -31.47
C SER A 6 -19.83 -22.98 -30.34
N THR A 7 -20.17 -23.46 -29.15
CA THR A 7 -20.10 -22.66 -27.93
C THR A 7 -18.64 -22.42 -27.57
N VAL A 8 -18.12 -21.26 -27.94
CA VAL A 8 -16.79 -20.82 -27.50
C VAL A 8 -16.89 -20.48 -26.00
N THR A 9 -16.50 -21.43 -25.17
CA THR A 9 -16.30 -21.19 -23.74
C THR A 9 -15.11 -20.25 -23.60
N GLN A 10 -15.36 -18.95 -23.46
CA GLN A 10 -14.35 -17.99 -23.03
C GLN A 10 -13.87 -18.39 -21.65
N ARG A 11 -12.75 -19.12 -21.58
CA ARG A 11 -11.98 -19.25 -20.33
C ARG A 11 -11.58 -17.84 -19.90
N THR A 12 -12.26 -17.31 -18.87
CA THR A 12 -11.82 -16.14 -18.13
C THR A 12 -10.40 -16.43 -17.64
N ARG A 13 -9.40 -15.90 -18.33
CA ARG A 13 -8.03 -15.90 -17.83
C ARG A 13 -8.09 -15.10 -16.53
N HIS A 14 -7.94 -15.77 -15.40
CA HIS A 14 -7.69 -15.12 -14.12
C HIS A 14 -6.37 -14.37 -14.28
N HIS A 15 -6.47 -13.10 -14.65
CA HIS A 15 -5.33 -12.23 -14.82
C HIS A 15 -4.72 -12.04 -13.43
N ARG A 16 -3.54 -12.62 -13.20
CA ARG A 16 -2.78 -12.37 -11.97
C ARG A 16 -2.38 -10.90 -11.98
N PRO A 17 -2.49 -10.17 -10.82
CA PRO A 17 -2.01 -8.80 -10.76
C PRO A 17 -0.52 -8.75 -11.13
N PRO A 18 -0.09 -7.70 -11.86
CA PRO A 18 1.33 -7.55 -12.18
C PRO A 18 2.12 -7.46 -10.87
N PRO A 19 3.28 -8.14 -10.79
CA PRO A 19 4.13 -8.05 -9.62
C PRO A 19 4.62 -6.61 -9.47
N LEU A 20 4.71 -6.16 -8.23
CA LEU A 20 5.36 -4.89 -7.92
C LEU A 20 6.86 -5.03 -8.24
N PRO A 21 7.46 -4.11 -9.01
CA PRO A 21 8.88 -4.18 -9.34
C PRO A 21 9.74 -4.03 -8.08
N ALA A 22 10.95 -4.55 -8.14
CA ALA A 22 11.93 -4.46 -7.07
C ALA A 22 13.08 -3.56 -7.50
N VAL A 23 13.46 -2.59 -6.66
CA VAL A 23 14.49 -1.59 -6.95
C VAL A 23 15.51 -1.56 -5.81
N PRO A 24 16.83 -1.57 -6.11
CA PRO A 24 17.86 -1.43 -5.09
C PRO A 24 17.71 -0.12 -4.31
N VAL A 25 17.87 -0.22 -2.99
CA VAL A 25 17.97 0.97 -2.13
C VAL A 25 19.32 1.62 -2.39
N PRO A 26 19.36 2.92 -2.80
CA PRO A 26 20.60 3.64 -2.98
C PRO A 26 21.47 3.62 -1.72
N PRO A 27 22.81 3.55 -1.83
CA PRO A 27 23.70 3.43 -0.67
C PRO A 27 23.58 4.58 0.33
N ASP A 28 23.36 5.79 -0.13
CA ASP A 28 23.11 6.99 0.67
C ASP A 28 21.82 6.89 1.50
N LEU A 29 20.78 6.25 0.95
CA LEU A 29 19.56 5.95 1.67
C LEU A 29 19.70 4.77 2.62
N GLY A 30 20.65 3.88 2.42
CA GLY A 30 20.99 2.80 3.34
C GLY A 30 21.49 3.31 4.71
N MET A 31 21.95 4.56 4.79
CA MET A 31 22.30 5.25 6.04
C MET A 31 21.08 5.83 6.77
N VAL A 32 19.97 6.03 6.07
CA VAL A 32 18.70 6.43 6.69
C VAL A 32 18.11 5.22 7.40
N ASN A 33 17.84 5.38 8.70
CA ASN A 33 17.25 4.33 9.53
C ASN A 33 15.78 4.67 9.86
N PRO A 34 14.88 4.66 8.88
CA PRO A 34 13.49 5.00 9.14
C PRO A 34 12.82 3.92 9.99
N MET A 35 11.81 4.29 10.74
CA MET A 35 10.97 3.36 11.50
C MET A 35 10.38 2.27 10.58
N PHE A 36 9.96 2.65 9.38
CA PHE A 36 9.45 1.78 8.32
C PHE A 36 9.51 2.48 6.96
N TRP A 37 9.25 1.73 5.90
CA TRP A 37 9.21 2.21 4.52
C TRP A 37 7.79 2.25 4.00
N TRP A 38 7.35 3.38 3.43
CA TRP A 38 6.11 3.46 2.68
C TRP A 38 6.32 2.90 1.28
N VAL A 39 5.53 1.92 0.88
CA VAL A 39 5.57 1.31 -0.46
C VAL A 39 4.20 1.43 -1.10
N GLY A 40 4.12 2.13 -2.24
CA GLY A 40 2.90 2.21 -3.03
C GLY A 40 2.65 0.92 -3.80
N CYS A 41 1.46 0.37 -3.72
CA CYS A 41 1.09 -0.77 -4.55
C CYS A 41 0.98 -0.41 -6.04
N HIS A 42 0.94 0.88 -6.36
CA HIS A 42 0.89 1.46 -7.71
C HIS A 42 1.32 2.93 -7.67
N GLY A 43 1.59 3.53 -8.83
CA GLY A 43 1.83 4.97 -8.94
C GLY A 43 0.62 5.79 -8.48
N GLY A 44 0.84 6.89 -7.78
CA GLY A 44 -0.24 7.73 -7.24
C GLY A 44 -1.01 7.13 -6.05
N ALA A 45 -0.46 6.13 -5.37
CA ALA A 45 -1.07 5.53 -4.18
C ALA A 45 -1.25 6.51 -2.99
N GLY A 46 -0.47 7.61 -2.95
CA GLY A 46 -0.53 8.62 -1.90
C GLY A 46 0.57 8.53 -0.85
N ILE A 47 1.65 7.76 -1.12
CA ILE A 47 2.74 7.56 -0.14
C ILE A 47 3.44 8.85 0.26
N SER A 48 3.73 9.73 -0.70
CA SER A 48 4.39 11.02 -0.42
C SER A 48 3.51 11.91 0.45
N THR A 49 2.21 11.96 0.15
CA THR A 49 1.22 12.72 0.94
C THR A 49 1.13 12.18 2.36
N LEU A 50 0.98 10.85 2.53
CA LEU A 50 0.92 10.23 3.86
C LEU A 50 2.21 10.43 4.65
N ASN A 51 3.37 10.29 4.00
CA ASN A 51 4.67 10.54 4.63
C ASN A 51 4.74 11.98 5.17
N ARG A 52 4.37 12.98 4.36
CA ARG A 52 4.38 14.40 4.76
C ARG A 52 3.39 14.69 5.87
N LEU A 53 2.15 14.21 5.77
CA LEU A 53 1.10 14.45 6.76
C LEU A 53 1.37 13.74 8.09
N THR A 54 1.93 12.55 8.07
CA THR A 54 2.23 11.80 9.30
C THR A 54 3.57 12.16 9.92
N GLY A 55 4.53 12.62 9.11
CA GLY A 55 5.93 12.83 9.51
C GLY A 55 6.64 11.52 9.86
N LEU A 56 6.12 10.35 9.43
CA LEU A 56 6.64 9.04 9.80
C LEU A 56 7.12 8.24 8.59
N GLY A 57 8.13 7.40 8.80
CA GLY A 57 8.64 6.48 7.79
C GLY A 57 9.40 7.18 6.65
N TYR A 58 9.69 6.44 5.59
CA TYR A 58 10.33 6.92 4.38
C TYR A 58 9.51 6.53 3.14
N ALA A 59 9.15 7.50 2.30
CA ALA A 59 8.39 7.26 1.07
C ALA A 59 9.31 6.75 -0.04
N TYR A 60 9.28 5.44 -0.32
CA TYR A 60 10.21 4.82 -1.26
C TYR A 60 9.72 4.87 -2.71
N GLY A 61 8.47 4.52 -2.96
CA GLY A 61 7.90 4.51 -4.33
C GLY A 61 6.97 3.31 -4.56
N PRO A 62 6.53 3.10 -5.81
CA PRO A 62 5.67 1.98 -6.17
C PRO A 62 6.50 0.73 -6.54
N TYR A 63 7.45 0.36 -5.70
CA TYR A 63 8.34 -0.79 -5.88
C TYR A 63 8.85 -1.30 -4.53
N TRP A 64 9.24 -2.57 -4.50
CA TRP A 64 9.86 -3.18 -3.33
C TRP A 64 11.29 -2.65 -3.14
N PRO A 65 11.67 -2.23 -1.93
CA PRO A 65 13.05 -1.94 -1.62
C PRO A 65 13.88 -3.23 -1.60
N VAL A 66 14.99 -3.24 -2.35
CA VAL A 66 15.97 -4.32 -2.32
C VAL A 66 17.16 -3.86 -1.49
N PHE A 67 17.35 -4.50 -0.37
CA PHE A 67 18.46 -4.23 0.55
C PHE A 67 19.68 -5.10 0.24
N PRO A 68 20.90 -4.67 0.59
CA PRO A 68 22.10 -5.48 0.48
C PRO A 68 21.94 -6.84 1.19
N PRO A 69 22.65 -7.88 0.73
CA PRO A 69 22.76 -9.15 1.48
C PRO A 69 23.18 -8.91 2.93
N ASN A 70 22.65 -9.71 3.85
CA ASN A 70 22.87 -9.60 5.30
C ASN A 70 22.28 -8.35 5.98
N SER A 71 21.42 -7.60 5.27
CA SER A 71 20.63 -6.54 5.92
C SER A 71 19.69 -7.12 6.97
N ARG A 72 19.37 -6.29 7.98
CA ARG A 72 18.24 -6.61 8.87
C ARG A 72 16.93 -6.68 8.10
N VAL A 73 15.91 -7.26 8.70
CA VAL A 73 14.55 -7.19 8.15
C VAL A 73 13.99 -5.78 8.39
N TRP A 74 13.48 -5.18 7.33
CA TRP A 74 12.90 -3.84 7.31
C TRP A 74 11.38 -3.90 7.25
N ASP A 75 10.74 -3.08 8.06
CA ASP A 75 9.29 -2.98 8.09
C ASP A 75 8.77 -2.11 6.94
N VAL A 76 7.66 -2.55 6.35
CA VAL A 76 6.99 -1.89 5.22
C VAL A 76 5.52 -1.70 5.52
N LEU A 77 5.00 -0.53 5.23
CA LEU A 77 3.57 -0.26 5.10
C LEU A 77 3.20 -0.07 3.63
N LEU A 78 2.31 -0.93 3.15
CA LEU A 78 1.77 -0.84 1.80
C LEU A 78 0.69 0.23 1.73
N VAL A 79 0.59 0.91 0.59
CA VAL A 79 -0.44 1.93 0.37
C VAL A 79 -1.09 1.70 -1.00
N CYS A 80 -2.42 1.78 -1.05
CA CYS A 80 -3.17 1.77 -2.31
C CYS A 80 -4.36 2.73 -2.28
N ARG A 81 -4.88 3.07 -3.46
CA ARG A 81 -6.14 3.81 -3.58
C ARG A 81 -7.32 2.84 -3.51
N ALA A 82 -8.44 3.29 -2.93
CA ALA A 82 -9.72 2.57 -2.86
C ALA A 82 -10.42 2.51 -4.21
N THR A 83 -9.75 1.97 -5.21
CA THR A 83 -10.27 1.68 -6.55
C THR A 83 -10.15 0.19 -6.85
N ALA A 84 -10.89 -0.32 -7.83
CA ALA A 84 -10.77 -1.71 -8.25
C ALA A 84 -9.32 -2.05 -8.69
N ALA A 85 -8.69 -1.15 -9.45
CA ALA A 85 -7.31 -1.30 -9.91
C ALA A 85 -6.30 -1.21 -8.76
N GLY A 86 -6.47 -0.23 -7.83
CA GLY A 86 -5.59 -0.06 -6.68
C GLY A 86 -5.61 -1.26 -5.75
N LEU A 87 -6.79 -1.80 -5.44
CA LEU A 87 -6.92 -3.00 -4.61
C LEU A 87 -6.43 -4.26 -5.32
N TRP A 88 -6.55 -4.32 -6.66
CA TRP A 88 -5.96 -5.40 -7.45
C TRP A 88 -4.44 -5.40 -7.35
N ALA A 89 -3.82 -4.23 -7.48
CA ALA A 89 -2.38 -4.06 -7.28
C ALA A 89 -1.96 -4.41 -5.84
N ALA A 90 -2.73 -3.98 -4.84
CA ALA A 90 -2.49 -4.34 -3.44
C ALA A 90 -2.56 -5.86 -3.21
N THR A 91 -3.55 -6.54 -3.82
CA THR A 91 -3.64 -8.00 -3.78
C THR A 91 -2.36 -8.66 -4.30
N GLY A 92 -1.83 -8.15 -5.44
CA GLY A 92 -0.58 -8.64 -6.02
C GLY A 92 0.63 -8.41 -5.13
N ALA A 93 0.75 -7.22 -4.54
CA ALA A 93 1.84 -6.88 -3.64
C ALA A 93 1.81 -7.75 -2.37
N VAL A 94 0.64 -7.95 -1.76
CA VAL A 94 0.48 -8.81 -0.58
C VAL A 94 0.80 -10.27 -0.91
N ASP A 95 0.30 -10.81 -2.03
CA ASP A 95 0.62 -12.17 -2.47
C ASP A 95 2.13 -12.34 -2.73
N GLN A 96 2.74 -11.35 -3.42
CA GLN A 96 4.17 -11.35 -3.68
C GLN A 96 5.00 -11.33 -2.39
N SER A 97 4.63 -10.51 -1.39
CA SER A 97 5.35 -10.44 -0.11
C SER A 97 5.35 -11.74 0.68
N ARG A 98 4.38 -12.61 0.42
CA ARG A 98 4.21 -13.92 1.08
C ARG A 98 4.82 -15.08 0.29
N SER A 99 5.22 -14.83 -0.94
CA SER A 99 5.79 -15.87 -1.82
C SER A 99 7.27 -16.11 -1.49
N ARG A 100 7.77 -17.32 -1.79
CA ARG A 100 9.19 -17.66 -1.63
C ARG A 100 10.12 -16.82 -2.53
N SER A 101 9.60 -16.30 -3.64
CA SER A 101 10.29 -15.41 -4.58
C SER A 101 9.96 -13.93 -4.33
N GLY A 102 9.38 -13.62 -3.19
CA GLY A 102 9.04 -12.26 -2.79
C GLY A 102 10.26 -11.43 -2.37
N PRO A 103 10.02 -10.17 -1.96
CA PRO A 103 11.11 -9.29 -1.52
C PRO A 103 11.80 -9.87 -0.28
N THR A 104 13.13 -9.94 -0.34
CA THR A 104 13.95 -10.38 0.80
C THR A 104 14.22 -9.21 1.74
N HIS A 105 14.44 -9.50 3.02
CA HIS A 105 14.69 -8.50 4.06
C HIS A 105 13.57 -7.47 4.25
N VAL A 106 12.33 -7.83 3.89
CA VAL A 106 11.14 -6.98 4.01
C VAL A 106 10.06 -7.72 4.81
N ARG A 107 9.42 -7.01 5.72
CA ARG A 107 8.26 -7.48 6.48
C ARG A 107 7.11 -6.48 6.32
N VAL A 108 6.01 -6.93 5.72
CA VAL A 108 4.80 -6.12 5.59
C VAL A 108 4.08 -6.08 6.93
N GLN A 109 3.96 -4.89 7.51
CA GLN A 109 3.28 -4.64 8.78
C GLN A 109 1.81 -4.26 8.59
N GLY A 110 1.42 -3.82 7.40
CA GLY A 110 0.04 -3.48 7.11
C GLY A 110 -0.18 -2.84 5.76
N LEU A 111 -1.45 -2.54 5.50
CA LEU A 111 -1.95 -1.88 4.30
C LEU A 111 -2.78 -0.66 4.67
N VAL A 112 -2.46 0.48 4.08
CA VAL A 112 -3.28 1.69 4.14
C VAL A 112 -4.04 1.84 2.84
N VAL A 113 -5.37 1.90 2.92
CA VAL A 113 -6.28 2.12 1.80
C VAL A 113 -6.77 3.55 1.83
N VAL A 114 -6.36 4.34 0.84
CA VAL A 114 -6.70 5.77 0.73
C VAL A 114 -7.91 5.95 -0.17
N ALA A 115 -8.93 6.66 0.27
CA ALA A 115 -10.12 6.94 -0.54
C ALA A 115 -9.75 7.60 -1.87
N ALA A 116 -10.42 7.19 -2.94
CA ALA A 116 -10.21 7.72 -4.28
C ALA A 116 -11.11 8.94 -4.60
N SER A 117 -12.17 9.12 -3.85
CA SER A 117 -13.11 10.24 -3.95
C SER A 117 -13.90 10.40 -2.65
N GLU A 118 -14.68 11.46 -2.53
CA GLU A 118 -15.63 11.70 -1.44
C GLU A 118 -16.79 10.68 -1.41
N LYS A 119 -17.11 10.11 -2.57
CA LYS A 119 -18.23 9.18 -2.72
C LYS A 119 -17.94 7.83 -2.08
N ARG A 120 -19.00 7.21 -1.56
CA ARG A 120 -18.92 5.85 -1.06
C ARG A 120 -18.35 4.90 -2.13
N PRO A 121 -17.37 4.07 -1.82
CA PRO A 121 -16.80 3.15 -2.79
C PRO A 121 -17.83 2.11 -3.27
N PRO A 122 -17.74 1.65 -4.53
CA PRO A 122 -18.57 0.58 -5.03
C PRO A 122 -18.45 -0.71 -4.20
N LYS A 123 -19.51 -1.53 -4.20
CA LYS A 123 -19.56 -2.79 -3.43
C LYS A 123 -18.34 -3.68 -3.65
N ILE A 124 -17.90 -3.85 -4.90
CA ILE A 124 -16.71 -4.65 -5.24
C ILE A 124 -15.43 -4.15 -4.57
N VAL A 125 -15.29 -2.84 -4.39
CA VAL A 125 -14.15 -2.22 -3.69
C VAL A 125 -14.22 -2.55 -2.20
N THR A 126 -15.39 -2.40 -1.59
CA THR A 126 -15.61 -2.72 -0.17
C THR A 126 -15.35 -4.20 0.13
N GLU A 127 -15.85 -5.10 -0.72
CA GLU A 127 -15.61 -6.54 -0.58
C GLU A 127 -14.13 -6.90 -0.65
N ARG A 128 -13.39 -6.30 -1.58
CA ARG A 128 -11.93 -6.52 -1.69
C ARG A 128 -11.16 -5.99 -0.49
N ILE A 129 -11.56 -4.86 0.07
CA ILE A 129 -10.95 -4.35 1.31
C ILE A 129 -11.15 -5.36 2.45
N GLN A 130 -12.34 -5.95 2.59
CA GLN A 130 -12.62 -6.96 3.60
C GLN A 130 -11.77 -8.23 3.41
N LEU A 131 -11.58 -8.68 2.17
CA LEU A 131 -10.68 -9.80 1.88
C LEU A 131 -9.23 -9.48 2.28
N LEU A 132 -8.72 -8.32 1.87
CA LEU A 132 -7.35 -7.89 2.19
C LEU A 132 -7.12 -7.72 3.70
N LYS A 133 -8.16 -7.34 4.46
CA LYS A 133 -8.08 -7.25 5.93
C LYS A 133 -7.70 -8.59 6.58
N GLY A 134 -8.10 -9.72 6.01
CA GLY A 134 -7.69 -11.05 6.48
C GLY A 134 -6.29 -11.48 6.01
N TRP A 135 -5.67 -10.70 5.11
CA TRP A 135 -4.38 -11.05 4.50
C TRP A 135 -3.19 -10.25 5.02
N VAL A 136 -3.43 -9.14 5.67
CA VAL A 136 -2.37 -8.28 6.23
C VAL A 136 -2.50 -8.20 7.75
N PRO A 137 -1.40 -8.00 8.50
CA PRO A 137 -1.45 -7.87 9.95
C PRO A 137 -2.34 -6.71 10.41
N ASN A 138 -2.25 -5.59 9.70
CA ASN A 138 -3.03 -4.38 9.99
C ASN A 138 -3.59 -3.79 8.69
N LEU A 139 -4.81 -3.25 8.74
CA LEU A 139 -5.42 -2.51 7.64
C LEU A 139 -6.06 -1.24 8.17
N TRP A 140 -5.66 -0.12 7.61
CA TRP A 140 -6.23 1.20 7.90
C TRP A 140 -6.90 1.77 6.66
N GLN A 141 -7.92 2.57 6.87
CA GLN A 141 -8.59 3.32 5.83
C GLN A 141 -8.47 4.81 6.12
N VAL A 142 -8.03 5.57 5.13
CA VAL A 142 -7.97 7.04 5.16
C VAL A 142 -9.01 7.56 4.20
N GLY A 143 -9.93 8.39 4.69
CA GLY A 143 -11.00 8.98 3.92
C GLY A 143 -10.51 9.97 2.86
N TRP A 144 -11.46 10.52 2.13
CA TRP A 144 -11.19 11.60 1.19
C TRP A 144 -10.85 12.87 1.95
N GLN A 145 -9.78 13.54 1.54
CA GLN A 145 -9.28 14.75 2.17
C GLN A 145 -9.44 15.93 1.22
N GLU A 146 -10.62 16.55 1.23
CA GLU A 146 -10.93 17.67 0.35
C GLU A 146 -9.97 18.87 0.56
N VAL A 147 -9.54 19.09 1.78
CA VAL A 147 -8.59 20.15 2.14
C VAL A 147 -7.28 20.09 1.33
N LEU A 148 -6.88 18.90 0.88
CA LEU A 148 -5.67 18.70 0.07
C LEU A 148 -5.85 19.17 -1.39
N LEU A 149 -7.08 19.42 -1.85
CA LEU A 149 -7.32 19.96 -3.20
C LEU A 149 -6.91 21.44 -3.33
N ALA A 150 -6.93 22.17 -2.23
CA ALA A 150 -6.60 23.59 -2.18
C ALA A 150 -5.18 23.85 -1.65
N ALA A 151 -4.44 22.83 -1.26
CA ALA A 151 -3.09 22.95 -0.73
C ALA A 151 -2.05 22.64 -1.80
N ASP A 152 -1.10 23.53 -2.01
CA ASP A 152 0.06 23.28 -2.88
C ASP A 152 0.98 22.23 -2.28
N ASP A 153 1.13 22.23 -0.96
CA ASP A 153 1.83 21.20 -0.20
C ASP A 153 0.94 20.64 0.93
N PRO A 154 0.92 19.31 1.16
CA PRO A 154 0.18 18.72 2.27
C PRO A 154 0.51 19.28 3.66
N ILE A 155 1.68 19.88 3.85
CA ILE A 155 2.08 20.52 5.11
C ILE A 155 1.33 21.85 5.32
N ASP A 156 0.92 22.53 4.27
CA ASP A 156 0.30 23.86 4.35
C ASP A 156 -1.11 23.84 4.98
N ILE A 157 -1.71 22.66 5.14
CA ILE A 157 -3.01 22.52 5.81
C ILE A 157 -2.96 22.73 7.34
N GLY A 158 -1.76 22.95 7.91
CA GLY A 158 -1.53 23.22 9.33
C GLY A 158 -1.64 22.01 10.23
N SER A 159 -2.79 21.34 10.29
CA SER A 159 -3.01 20.13 11.11
C SER A 159 -3.44 18.96 10.25
N PRO A 160 -2.92 17.75 10.51
CA PRO A 160 -3.34 16.58 9.75
C PRO A 160 -4.84 16.29 9.99
N PRO A 161 -5.56 15.85 8.94
CA PRO A 161 -6.94 15.43 9.08
C PRO A 161 -7.13 14.35 10.16
N PRO A 162 -8.30 14.25 10.81
CA PRO A 162 -8.52 13.37 11.95
C PRO A 162 -8.19 11.89 11.71
N ASP A 163 -8.52 11.35 10.55
CA ASP A 163 -8.22 9.96 10.18
C ASP A 163 -6.73 9.74 9.88
N VAL A 164 -6.03 10.76 9.37
CA VAL A 164 -4.56 10.73 9.22
C VAL A 164 -3.87 10.83 10.59
N ALA A 165 -4.41 11.65 11.50
CA ALA A 165 -3.92 11.72 12.86
C ALA A 165 -4.11 10.39 13.61
N ALA A 166 -5.27 9.75 13.44
CA ALA A 166 -5.56 8.42 13.99
C ALA A 166 -4.65 7.34 13.40
N LEU A 167 -4.40 7.37 12.07
CA LEU A 167 -3.43 6.50 11.41
C LEU A 167 -2.03 6.68 12.01
N ARG A 168 -1.58 7.94 12.16
CA ARG A 168 -0.28 8.26 12.76
C ARG A 168 -0.15 7.67 14.16
N GLN A 169 -1.17 7.83 14.99
CA GLN A 169 -1.18 7.29 16.34
C GLN A 169 -1.10 5.76 16.34
N SER A 170 -1.89 5.09 15.50
CA SER A 170 -1.88 3.63 15.37
C SER A 170 -0.52 3.10 14.89
N ILE A 171 0.15 3.81 13.98
CA ILE A 171 1.49 3.46 13.53
C ILE A 171 2.51 3.61 14.67
N LEU A 172 2.46 4.69 15.43
CA LEU A 172 3.34 4.90 16.58
C LEU A 172 3.16 3.81 17.65
N GLU A 173 1.93 3.36 17.87
CA GLU A 173 1.63 2.26 18.79
C GLU A 173 2.18 0.92 18.27
N LEU A 174 2.03 0.64 16.96
CA LEU A 174 2.56 -0.56 16.33
C LEU A 174 4.08 -0.70 16.48
N PHE A 175 4.80 0.41 16.37
CA PHE A 175 6.27 0.43 16.42
C PHE A 175 6.84 0.83 17.79
N ARG A 176 6.00 0.98 18.83
CA ARG A 176 6.48 1.16 20.19
C ARG A 176 7.33 -0.04 20.58
N VAL A 177 8.62 0.20 20.81
CA VAL A 177 9.48 -0.77 21.48
C VAL A 177 9.03 -0.82 22.93
N PRO A 178 8.61 -1.98 23.48
CA PRO A 178 8.37 -2.08 24.90
C PRO A 178 9.68 -1.73 25.62
N VAL A 179 9.66 -0.67 26.42
CA VAL A 179 10.76 -0.37 27.34
C VAL A 179 10.80 -1.53 28.32
N ARG A 180 11.84 -2.36 28.22
CA ARG A 180 12.16 -3.40 29.19
C ARG A 180 12.85 -2.80 30.40
#